data_370275c6fbdabbcc8b6f79b730a5113b
#
_entry.id   370275c6fbdabbcc8b6f79b730a5113b
#
_cell.length_a   1.000
_cell.length_b   1.000
_cell.length_c   1.000
_cell.angle_alpha   90.00
_cell.angle_beta   90.00
_cell.angle_gamma   90.00
#
_symmetry.space_group_name_H-M   'P 1'
#
loop_
_entity.id
_entity.type
_entity.pdbx_description
1 polymer ?
#
loop_
_entity_poly.entity_id
_entity_poly.type
_entity_poly.pdbx_seq_one_letter_code
_entity_poly.pdbx_strand_id
1 'polypeptide(L)'
;MVVSQAVLDELTAQAKASPRLRMNMDLRNGPEDGSQRMLNAIEPGSPLPIHRHKYTSETVVCLRGRFVEEFYDELERICTDAIELTPGGPNFLVNVPAGQWHTVRALES
;
A
#
# COMPACT_ATOMS: atom_id res chain seq x y z
N MET A 1 7.60 19.11 1.60
CA MET A 1 6.98 18.51 2.80
C MET A 1 7.88 17.44 3.37
N VAL A 2 7.98 17.37 4.67
CA VAL A 2 8.74 16.31 5.34
C VAL A 2 7.75 15.32 5.96
N VAL A 3 7.93 14.03 5.69
CA VAL A 3 7.17 12.97 6.36
C VAL A 3 7.97 12.50 7.56
N SER A 4 7.41 12.71 8.75
CA SER A 4 8.03 12.36 10.03
C SER A 4 7.25 11.24 10.71
N GLN A 5 7.76 10.75 11.84
CA GLN A 5 7.01 9.78 12.65
C GLN A 5 5.68 10.37 13.13
N ALA A 6 5.64 11.67 13.42
CA ALA A 6 4.40 12.33 13.82
C ALA A 6 3.34 12.30 12.71
N VAL A 7 3.74 12.46 11.46
CA VAL A 7 2.81 12.35 10.31
C VAL A 7 2.27 10.93 10.20
N LEU A 8 3.11 9.93 10.37
CA LEU A 8 2.69 8.53 10.34
C LEU A 8 1.75 8.20 11.50
N ASP A 9 2.01 8.72 12.69
CA ASP A 9 1.15 8.54 13.86
C ASP A 9 -0.24 9.11 13.62
N GLU A 10 -0.32 10.32 13.07
CA GLU A 10 -1.59 10.98 12.77
C GLU A 10 -2.39 10.21 11.71
N LEU A 11 -1.72 9.79 10.65
CA LEU A 11 -2.39 9.05 9.57
C LEU A 11 -2.87 7.68 10.08
N THR A 12 -2.10 7.01 10.92
CA THR A 12 -2.48 5.75 11.54
C THR A 12 -3.72 5.94 12.44
N ALA A 13 -3.76 7.01 13.23
CA ALA A 13 -4.92 7.31 14.07
C ALA A 13 -6.18 7.53 13.22
N GLN A 14 -6.04 8.24 12.11
CA GLN A 14 -7.16 8.44 11.17
C GLN A 14 -7.63 7.12 10.54
N ALA A 15 -6.69 6.24 10.18
CA ALA A 15 -7.03 4.93 9.64
C ALA A 15 -7.82 4.09 10.64
N LYS A 16 -7.40 4.09 11.91
CA LYS A 16 -8.11 3.36 12.99
C LYS A 16 -9.52 3.88 13.21
N ALA A 17 -9.74 5.17 13.03
CA ALA A 17 -11.05 5.81 13.19
C ALA A 17 -11.91 5.69 11.93
N SER A 18 -11.35 5.30 10.80
CA SER A 18 -12.08 5.17 9.54
C SER A 18 -12.94 3.90 9.53
N PRO A 19 -14.18 3.95 9.01
CA PRO A 19 -14.99 2.74 8.81
C PRO A 19 -14.31 1.71 7.89
N ARG A 20 -13.45 2.16 6.98
CA ARG A 20 -12.71 1.28 6.06
C ARG A 20 -11.38 0.82 6.63
N LEU A 21 -10.98 1.26 7.83
CA LEU A 21 -9.72 0.93 8.48
C LEU A 21 -8.50 1.25 7.62
N ARG A 22 -8.60 2.34 6.85
CA ARG A 22 -7.50 2.86 6.05
C ARG A 22 -7.66 4.35 5.80
N MET A 23 -6.53 5.00 5.56
CA MET A 23 -6.47 6.42 5.23
C MET A 23 -5.27 6.66 4.33
N ASN A 24 -5.42 7.53 3.36
CA ASN A 24 -4.32 7.92 2.49
C ASN A 24 -4.01 9.41 2.59
N MET A 25 -2.80 9.76 2.19
CA MET A 25 -2.35 11.14 2.07
C MET A 25 -1.62 11.28 0.75
N ASP A 26 -2.14 12.14 -0.13
CA ASP A 26 -1.53 12.43 -1.43
C ASP A 26 -0.31 13.34 -1.22
N LEU A 27 0.81 12.94 -1.78
CA LEU A 27 2.07 13.73 -1.68
C LEU A 27 2.36 14.52 -2.94
N ARG A 28 1.49 14.49 -3.94
CA ARG A 28 1.68 15.30 -5.14
C ARG A 28 1.67 16.79 -4.81
N ASN A 29 2.45 17.55 -5.55
CA ASN A 29 2.50 19.01 -5.37
C ASN A 29 1.25 19.73 -5.92
N GLY A 30 0.45 19.05 -6.72
CA GLY A 30 -0.79 19.57 -7.29
C GLY A 30 -1.43 18.55 -8.23
N PRO A 31 -2.63 18.86 -8.75
CA PRO A 31 -3.36 17.92 -9.62
C PRO A 31 -2.63 17.63 -10.94
N GLU A 32 -1.72 18.49 -11.35
CA GLU A 32 -0.96 18.36 -12.60
C GLU A 32 0.36 17.60 -12.42
N ASP A 33 0.73 17.28 -11.17
CA ASP A 33 1.95 16.52 -10.90
C ASP A 33 1.77 15.08 -11.37
N GLY A 34 2.48 14.69 -12.42
CA GLY A 34 2.44 13.35 -12.99
C GLY A 34 3.15 12.30 -12.16
N SER A 35 3.91 12.70 -11.15
CA SER A 35 4.58 11.77 -10.24
C SER A 35 3.68 11.46 -9.07
N GLN A 36 2.84 10.44 -9.21
CA GLN A 36 1.89 10.07 -8.17
C GLN A 36 2.59 9.37 -7.02
N ARG A 37 2.45 9.95 -5.84
CA ARG A 37 3.00 9.44 -4.60
C ARG A 37 1.97 9.61 -3.50
N MET A 38 1.80 8.60 -2.64
CA MET A 38 0.91 8.74 -1.51
C MET A 38 1.35 7.87 -0.34
N LEU A 39 1.00 8.29 0.85
CA LEU A 39 1.06 7.45 2.03
C LEU A 39 -0.26 6.71 2.18
N ASN A 40 -0.19 5.44 2.54
CA ASN A 40 -1.36 4.65 2.88
C ASN A 40 -1.16 4.07 4.27
N ALA A 41 -2.03 4.45 5.20
CA ALA A 41 -2.13 3.78 6.49
C ALA A 41 -3.24 2.75 6.40
N ILE A 42 -2.90 1.49 6.66
CA ILE A 42 -3.83 0.36 6.51
C ILE A 42 -3.80 -0.45 7.79
N GLU A 43 -4.96 -0.60 8.40
CA GLU A 43 -5.12 -1.41 9.61
C GLU A 43 -5.45 -2.87 9.25
N PRO A 44 -5.09 -3.84 10.13
CA PRO A 44 -5.57 -5.20 9.95
C PRO A 44 -7.09 -5.26 9.83
N GLY A 45 -7.57 -6.06 8.89
CA GLY A 45 -8.99 -6.18 8.61
C GLY A 45 -9.54 -5.18 7.60
N SER A 46 -8.74 -4.23 7.11
CA SER A 46 -9.19 -3.31 6.07
C SER A 46 -9.50 -4.08 4.79
N PRO A 47 -10.72 -3.94 4.23
CA PRO A 47 -11.09 -4.60 2.99
C PRO A 47 -10.48 -3.85 1.79
N LEU A 48 -9.52 -4.47 1.14
CA LEU A 48 -8.89 -3.94 -0.07
C LEU A 48 -9.15 -4.89 -1.23
N PRO A 49 -9.71 -4.39 -2.34
CA PRO A 49 -10.00 -5.25 -3.49
C PRO A 49 -8.75 -5.67 -4.23
N ILE A 50 -8.81 -6.81 -4.89
CA ILE A 50 -7.81 -7.20 -5.87
C ILE A 50 -7.99 -6.27 -7.07
N HIS A 51 -6.93 -5.60 -7.50
CA HIS A 51 -6.98 -4.61 -8.55
C HIS A 51 -5.69 -4.60 -9.38
N ARG A 52 -5.68 -3.82 -10.44
CA ARG A 52 -4.49 -3.57 -11.25
C ARG A 52 -4.48 -2.15 -11.77
N HIS A 53 -3.29 -1.65 -12.04
CA HIS A 53 -3.07 -0.42 -12.78
C HIS A 53 -2.67 -0.81 -14.20
N LYS A 54 -3.53 -0.54 -15.18
CA LYS A 54 -3.39 -1.08 -16.54
C LYS A 54 -2.13 -0.60 -17.25
N TYR A 55 -1.75 0.65 -17.01
CA TYR A 55 -0.74 1.34 -17.82
C TYR A 55 0.47 1.80 -17.03
N THR A 56 0.46 1.66 -15.73
CA THR A 56 1.52 2.14 -14.85
C THR A 56 1.98 1.05 -13.91
N SER A 57 3.27 1.06 -13.60
CA SER A 57 3.81 0.25 -12.51
C SER A 57 3.64 0.99 -11.18
N GLU A 58 3.76 0.26 -10.09
CA GLU A 58 3.63 0.80 -8.75
C GLU A 58 4.80 0.33 -7.90
N THR A 59 5.39 1.25 -7.14
CA THR A 59 6.40 0.91 -6.14
C THR A 59 5.78 1.05 -4.76
N VAL A 60 5.80 -0.04 -4.01
CA VAL A 60 5.25 -0.10 -2.65
C VAL A 60 6.39 -0.26 -1.67
N VAL A 61 6.49 0.66 -0.71
CA VAL A 61 7.51 0.64 0.34
C VAL A 61 6.81 0.54 1.69
N CYS A 62 7.23 -0.42 2.51
CA CYS A 62 6.74 -0.53 3.88
C CYS A 62 7.55 0.38 4.80
N LEU A 63 6.92 1.41 5.34
CA LEU A 63 7.56 2.37 6.26
C LEU A 63 7.38 1.99 7.72
N ARG A 64 6.32 1.26 8.06
CA ARG A 64 5.97 0.91 9.43
C ARG A 64 5.08 -0.33 9.41
N GLY A 65 5.13 -1.12 10.48
CA GLY A 65 4.26 -2.27 10.61
C GLY A 65 4.72 -3.46 9.79
N ARG A 66 3.75 -4.28 9.38
CA ARG A 66 4.01 -5.51 8.64
C ARG A 66 2.87 -5.77 7.67
N PHE A 67 3.20 -5.94 6.39
CA PHE A 67 2.22 -6.08 5.32
C PHE A 67 2.55 -7.29 4.45
N VAL A 68 1.52 -7.78 3.76
CA VAL A 68 1.69 -8.80 2.71
C VAL A 68 1.16 -8.21 1.41
N GLU A 69 2.01 -8.17 0.39
CA GLU A 69 1.59 -7.89 -0.99
C GLU A 69 1.28 -9.21 -1.66
N GLU A 70 0.07 -9.37 -2.17
CA GLU A 70 -0.41 -10.59 -2.80
C GLU A 70 -0.61 -10.36 -4.29
N PHE A 71 -0.04 -11.24 -5.11
CA PHE A 71 -0.19 -11.22 -6.56
C PHE A 71 -1.15 -12.31 -7.01
N TYR A 72 -1.93 -12.00 -8.03
CA TYR A 72 -2.95 -12.91 -8.54
C TYR A 72 -2.79 -13.07 -10.05
N ASP A 73 -3.19 -14.24 -10.56
CA ASP A 73 -3.25 -14.43 -12.00
C ASP A 73 -4.41 -13.65 -12.60
N GLU A 74 -4.36 -13.47 -13.91
CA GLU A 74 -5.33 -12.62 -14.61
C GLU A 74 -6.71 -13.28 -14.75
N LEU A 75 -6.75 -14.59 -14.92
CA LEU A 75 -7.96 -15.31 -15.31
C LEU A 75 -8.74 -15.85 -14.13
N GLU A 76 -8.06 -16.46 -13.18
CA GLU A 76 -8.69 -17.23 -12.12
C GLU A 76 -8.66 -16.55 -10.76
N ARG A 77 -7.96 -15.43 -10.66
CA ARG A 77 -7.79 -14.69 -9.39
C ARG A 77 -7.17 -15.56 -8.29
N ILE A 78 -6.30 -16.48 -8.69
CA ILE A 78 -5.55 -17.35 -7.77
C ILE A 78 -4.29 -16.61 -7.33
N CYS A 79 -4.03 -16.60 -6.04
CA CYS A 79 -2.81 -16.01 -5.49
C CYS A 79 -1.60 -16.83 -5.95
N THR A 80 -0.74 -16.19 -6.76
CA THR A 80 0.46 -16.83 -7.31
C THR A 80 1.70 -16.55 -6.48
N ASP A 81 1.69 -15.47 -5.71
CA ASP A 81 2.81 -15.09 -4.84
C ASP A 81 2.33 -14.16 -3.73
N ALA A 82 2.97 -14.24 -2.58
CA ALA A 82 2.70 -13.38 -1.44
C ALA A 82 4.03 -12.99 -0.79
N ILE A 83 4.28 -11.69 -0.68
CA ILE A 83 5.54 -11.15 -0.19
C ILE A 83 5.27 -10.35 1.08
N GLU A 84 5.87 -10.76 2.19
CA GLU A 84 5.78 -10.02 3.44
C GLU A 84 6.79 -8.89 3.44
N LEU A 85 6.33 -7.68 3.78
CA LEU A 85 7.12 -6.46 3.81
C LEU A 85 7.18 -5.92 5.23
N THR A 86 8.41 -5.65 5.71
CA THR A 86 8.65 -5.01 7.01
C THR A 86 9.81 -4.03 6.90
N PRO A 87 9.76 -2.90 7.60
CA PRO A 87 10.93 -2.02 7.65
C PRO A 87 12.12 -2.73 8.29
N GLY A 88 13.28 -2.65 7.65
CA GLY A 88 14.49 -3.31 8.16
C GLY A 88 14.50 -4.82 8.05
N GLY A 89 13.46 -5.43 7.52
CA GLY A 89 13.41 -6.85 7.25
C GLY A 89 14.07 -7.22 5.92
N PRO A 90 14.04 -8.51 5.53
CA PRO A 90 14.65 -8.94 4.27
C PRO A 90 13.95 -8.34 3.05
N ASN A 91 12.64 -8.08 3.15
CA ASN A 91 11.86 -7.45 2.08
C ASN A 91 11.13 -6.23 2.65
N PHE A 92 11.27 -5.09 2.03
CA PHE A 92 10.64 -3.84 2.46
C PHE A 92 10.08 -3.01 1.30
N LEU A 93 10.34 -3.41 0.07
CA LEU A 93 9.90 -2.72 -1.13
C LEU A 93 9.57 -3.75 -2.20
N VAL A 94 8.50 -3.50 -2.94
CA VAL A 94 8.14 -4.31 -4.11
C VAL A 94 7.71 -3.40 -5.25
N ASN A 95 8.13 -3.75 -6.46
CA ASN A 95 7.61 -3.15 -7.68
C ASN A 95 6.53 -4.05 -8.26
N VAL A 96 5.36 -3.47 -8.48
CA VAL A 96 4.24 -4.14 -9.11
C VAL A 96 4.21 -3.70 -10.58
N PRO A 97 4.44 -4.60 -11.54
CA PRO A 97 4.43 -4.21 -12.95
C PRO A 97 3.03 -3.79 -13.42
N ALA A 98 2.98 -2.98 -14.45
CA ALA A 98 1.72 -2.58 -15.06
C ALA A 98 0.91 -3.82 -15.47
N GLY A 99 -0.38 -3.79 -15.18
CA GLY A 99 -1.30 -4.87 -15.52
C GLY A 99 -1.35 -6.03 -14.54
N GLN A 100 -0.47 -6.07 -13.56
CA GLN A 100 -0.43 -7.14 -12.55
C GLN A 100 -1.59 -6.99 -11.56
N TRP A 101 -2.41 -8.01 -11.43
CA TRP A 101 -3.46 -8.08 -10.40
C TRP A 101 -2.82 -8.29 -9.04
N HIS A 102 -3.18 -7.46 -8.06
CA HIS A 102 -2.60 -7.51 -6.73
C HIS A 102 -3.52 -6.89 -5.68
N THR A 103 -3.19 -7.14 -4.43
CA THR A 103 -3.72 -6.42 -3.29
C THR A 103 -2.69 -6.44 -2.16
N VAL A 104 -2.91 -5.60 -1.15
CA VAL A 104 -2.08 -5.57 0.04
C VAL A 104 -2.95 -5.81 1.26
N ARG A 105 -2.39 -6.48 2.25
CA ARG A 105 -3.08 -6.82 3.49
C ARG A 105 -2.18 -6.47 4.66
N ALA A 106 -2.71 -5.74 5.63
CA ALA A 106 -1.96 -5.40 6.84
C ALA A 106 -2.00 -6.56 7.83
N LEU A 107 -0.84 -6.92 8.36
CA LEU A 107 -0.70 -7.84 9.50
C LEU A 107 -0.52 -7.04 10.80
N GLU A 108 0.21 -5.93 10.73
CA GLU A 108 0.39 -4.95 11.81
C GLU A 108 0.38 -3.56 11.19
N SER A 109 -0.21 -2.62 11.88
CA SER A 109 -0.27 -1.23 11.40
C SER A 109 1.04 -0.46 11.58
#